data_02b5b89e09bfac13f94fdf689d9efc26
#
_entry.id   02b5b89e09bfac13f94fdf689d9efc26
#
_cell.length_a   1.000
_cell.length_b   1.000
_cell.length_c   1.000
_cell.angle_alpha   90.00
_cell.angle_beta   90.00
_cell.angle_gamma   90.00
#
_symmetry.space_group_name_H-M   'P 1'
#
loop_
_entity.id
_entity.type
_entity.pdbx_description
1 polymer ?
#
loop_
_entity_poly.entity_id
_entity_poly.type
_entity_poly.pdbx_seq_one_letter_code
_entity_poly.pdbx_strand_id
1 'polypeptide(L)'
;MKFFRNYILVVAGIFLVIFLLQKFNVFPSWGSLFSAKPVVIEETPVLISEIKELSEMITITAFDEVVVDSIKPSKYDIVNKITGFSVPTLSPTPDRLVLVSRGKVMAGTDLSALMPDDFYIDKDSMSMTLPPARIFDVITNPSDFTTFAESGEWTPEAVTLVKQKARNKVLQRALENGILEKANQRSKVVMENFLRSLGYSRIQIMMQ
;
A
#
# COMPACT_ATOMS: atom_id res chain seq x y z
N MET A 1 69.14 42.32 -36.45
CA MET A 1 68.72 41.02 -37.05
C MET A 1 69.08 39.80 -36.18
N LYS A 2 70.13 39.78 -35.40
CA LYS A 2 70.54 38.60 -34.53
C LYS A 2 69.58 38.37 -33.38
N PHE A 3 69.00 39.37 -32.74
CA PHE A 3 68.04 39.27 -31.63
C PHE A 3 66.72 38.59 -32.02
N PHE A 4 66.22 38.89 -33.21
CA PHE A 4 64.94 38.33 -33.70
C PHE A 4 65.07 36.83 -34.01
N ARG A 5 66.21 36.42 -34.51
CA ARG A 5 66.51 34.99 -34.79
C ARG A 5 66.61 34.16 -33.48
N ASN A 6 67.17 34.72 -32.45
CA ASN A 6 67.27 34.02 -31.15
C ASN A 6 65.88 33.90 -30.47
N TYR A 7 65.01 34.92 -30.65
CA TYR A 7 63.65 34.88 -30.11
C TYR A 7 62.82 33.78 -30.79
N ILE A 8 62.92 33.69 -32.12
CA ILE A 8 62.24 32.63 -32.89
C ILE A 8 62.72 31.24 -32.49
N LEU A 9 64.01 31.03 -32.20
CA LEU A 9 64.57 29.78 -31.77
C LEU A 9 64.09 29.38 -30.37
N VAL A 10 63.94 30.32 -29.44
CA VAL A 10 63.38 30.08 -28.11
C VAL A 10 61.91 29.71 -28.17
N VAL A 11 61.09 30.41 -28.95
CA VAL A 11 59.69 30.13 -29.15
C VAL A 11 59.50 28.75 -29.81
N ALA A 12 60.29 28.42 -30.82
CA ALA A 12 60.27 27.11 -31.46
C ALA A 12 60.67 25.96 -30.49
N GLY A 13 61.65 26.22 -29.60
CA GLY A 13 62.06 25.27 -28.54
C GLY A 13 60.93 25.03 -27.56
N ILE A 14 60.21 26.05 -27.11
CA ILE A 14 59.08 25.91 -26.20
C ILE A 14 57.96 25.10 -26.86
N PHE A 15 57.64 25.37 -28.14
CA PHE A 15 56.65 24.60 -28.89
C PHE A 15 57.03 23.14 -29.07
N LEU A 16 58.29 22.84 -29.28
CA LEU A 16 58.82 21.49 -29.41
C LEU A 16 58.74 20.73 -28.10
N VAL A 17 59.05 21.38 -26.98
CA VAL A 17 58.90 20.81 -25.63
C VAL A 17 57.42 20.51 -25.31
N ILE A 18 56.52 21.42 -25.60
CA ILE A 18 55.06 21.22 -25.41
C ILE A 18 54.56 20.04 -26.26
N PHE A 19 55.01 19.98 -27.52
CA PHE A 19 54.66 18.88 -28.43
C PHE A 19 55.17 17.52 -27.96
N LEU A 20 56.41 17.45 -27.42
CA LEU A 20 56.98 16.23 -26.85
C LEU A 20 56.23 15.82 -25.59
N LEU A 21 55.87 16.76 -24.71
CA LEU A 21 55.08 16.48 -23.49
C LEU A 21 53.68 15.95 -23.82
N GLN A 22 53.06 16.40 -24.90
CA GLN A 22 51.79 15.86 -25.38
C GLN A 22 51.91 14.42 -25.89
N LYS A 23 53.07 14.09 -26.59
CA LYS A 23 53.29 12.76 -27.12
C LYS A 23 53.54 11.72 -26.03
N PHE A 24 54.07 12.15 -24.86
CA PHE A 24 54.32 11.28 -23.69
C PHE A 24 53.14 11.19 -22.73
N ASN A 25 51.96 11.74 -23.09
CA ASN A 25 50.74 11.73 -22.25
C ASN A 25 50.94 12.26 -20.82
N VAL A 26 51.96 13.12 -20.59
CA VAL A 26 52.24 13.70 -19.27
C VAL A 26 51.24 14.82 -18.92
N PHE A 27 50.58 15.39 -19.90
CA PHE A 27 49.50 16.36 -19.67
C PHE A 27 48.14 15.69 -19.91
N PRO A 28 47.21 15.78 -18.95
CA PRO A 28 45.82 15.39 -19.21
C PRO A 28 45.27 16.25 -20.36
N SER A 29 44.58 15.64 -21.32
CA SER A 29 44.03 16.36 -22.46
C SER A 29 43.15 17.50 -21.96
N TRP A 30 43.27 18.72 -22.52
CA TRP A 30 42.49 19.90 -22.13
C TRP A 30 40.99 19.61 -22.16
N GLY A 31 40.53 18.65 -22.94
CA GLY A 31 39.14 18.19 -22.99
C GLY A 31 38.69 17.45 -21.72
N SER A 32 39.58 16.80 -20.97
CA SER A 32 39.23 16.08 -19.77
C SER A 32 39.06 16.97 -18.54
N LEU A 33 39.63 18.20 -18.58
CA LEU A 33 39.47 19.19 -17.49
C LEU A 33 38.07 19.84 -17.50
N PHE A 34 37.33 19.78 -18.61
CA PHE A 34 35.99 20.35 -18.76
C PHE A 34 34.91 19.29 -19.00
N SER A 35 35.30 18.03 -19.10
CA SER A 35 34.36 16.90 -19.12
C SER A 35 34.09 16.45 -17.69
N ALA A 36 33.23 17.19 -16.99
CA ALA A 36 32.50 16.58 -15.88
C ALA A 36 31.72 15.42 -16.49
N LYS A 37 32.13 14.17 -16.28
CA LYS A 37 31.28 13.00 -16.52
C LYS A 37 30.02 13.27 -15.72
N PRO A 38 28.82 13.30 -16.34
CA PRO A 38 27.61 13.36 -15.57
C PRO A 38 27.67 12.16 -14.62
N VAL A 39 27.63 12.41 -13.33
CA VAL A 39 27.38 11.36 -12.34
C VAL A 39 25.96 10.94 -12.63
N VAL A 40 25.79 9.84 -13.34
CA VAL A 40 24.51 9.15 -13.45
C VAL A 40 24.26 8.59 -12.07
N ILE A 41 23.54 9.33 -11.24
CA ILE A 41 22.98 8.80 -10.02
C ILE A 41 21.94 7.79 -10.52
N GLU A 42 22.16 6.51 -10.27
CA GLU A 42 21.14 5.51 -10.46
C GLU A 42 20.04 5.80 -9.44
N GLU A 43 19.05 6.60 -9.83
CA GLU A 43 17.91 7.02 -8.99
C GLU A 43 17.00 5.83 -8.66
N THR A 44 17.11 4.75 -9.42
CA THR A 44 16.29 3.53 -9.28
C THR A 44 16.28 2.93 -7.86
N PRO A 45 17.44 2.71 -7.18
CA PRO A 45 17.42 2.15 -5.82
C PRO A 45 16.77 3.08 -4.80
N VAL A 46 16.95 4.40 -4.97
CA VAL A 46 16.35 5.41 -4.08
C VAL A 46 14.83 5.43 -4.24
N LEU A 47 14.34 5.43 -5.49
CA LEU A 47 12.92 5.40 -5.78
C LEU A 47 12.23 4.15 -5.23
N ILE A 48 12.86 2.98 -5.37
CA ILE A 48 12.33 1.72 -4.82
C ILE A 48 12.25 1.81 -3.29
N SER A 49 13.27 2.37 -2.64
CA SER A 49 13.27 2.57 -1.19
C SER A 49 12.13 3.50 -0.75
N GLU A 50 11.95 4.62 -1.42
CA GLU A 50 10.88 5.58 -1.13
C GLU A 50 9.48 4.98 -1.31
N ILE A 51 9.26 4.21 -2.37
CA ILE A 51 7.97 3.51 -2.58
C ILE A 51 7.71 2.51 -1.45
N LYS A 52 8.73 1.76 -1.02
CA LYS A 52 8.60 0.79 0.08
C LYS A 52 8.35 1.47 1.43
N GLU A 53 8.90 2.65 1.67
CA GLU A 53 8.66 3.42 2.90
C GLU A 53 7.19 3.86 3.05
N LEU A 54 6.45 3.97 1.96
CA LEU A 54 5.00 4.22 2.00
C LEU A 54 4.23 3.06 2.66
N SER A 55 4.84 1.89 2.77
CA SER A 55 4.32 0.67 3.41
C SER A 55 2.93 0.27 2.92
N GLU A 56 1.88 0.79 3.55
CA GLU A 56 0.49 0.46 3.26
C GLU A 56 -0.17 1.54 2.39
N MET A 57 -0.53 1.18 1.17
CA MET A 57 -1.29 2.05 0.28
C MET A 57 -2.78 1.71 0.37
N ILE A 58 -3.49 2.34 1.31
CA ILE A 58 -4.94 2.19 1.44
C ILE A 58 -5.62 2.96 0.32
N THR A 59 -6.29 2.26 -0.57
CA THR A 59 -6.89 2.86 -1.78
C THR A 59 -8.41 2.89 -1.77
N ILE A 60 -9.05 2.06 -0.96
CA ILE A 60 -10.50 1.97 -0.81
C ILE A 60 -10.87 1.89 0.67
N THR A 61 -11.88 2.65 1.04
CA THR A 61 -12.59 2.51 2.32
C THR A 61 -14.07 2.31 2.01
N ALA A 62 -14.62 1.17 2.39
CA ALA A 62 -16.05 0.88 2.29
C ALA A 62 -16.72 1.10 3.66
N PHE A 63 -17.85 1.77 3.65
CA PHE A 63 -18.72 1.92 4.83
C PHE A 63 -19.95 1.06 4.64
N ASP A 64 -20.35 0.35 5.68
CA ASP A 64 -21.54 -0.49 5.66
C ASP A 64 -22.27 -0.48 7.01
N GLU A 65 -23.57 -0.76 6.96
CA GLU A 65 -24.41 -0.95 8.13
C GLU A 65 -25.01 -2.35 8.07
N VAL A 66 -24.83 -3.12 9.13
CA VAL A 66 -25.32 -4.49 9.24
C VAL A 66 -26.21 -4.67 10.45
N VAL A 67 -27.23 -5.50 10.30
CA VAL A 67 -28.05 -5.96 11.41
C VAL A 67 -27.65 -7.38 11.75
N VAL A 68 -27.37 -7.62 13.02
CA VAL A 68 -27.09 -8.95 13.54
C VAL A 68 -28.05 -9.27 14.69
N ASP A 69 -28.50 -10.50 14.72
CA ASP A 69 -29.34 -11.02 15.77
C ASP A 69 -28.67 -12.19 16.48
N SER A 70 -29.00 -12.35 17.74
CA SER A 70 -28.67 -13.49 18.55
C SER A 70 -29.88 -13.93 19.35
N ILE A 71 -30.16 -15.20 19.34
CA ILE A 71 -31.29 -15.82 20.02
C ILE A 71 -30.74 -16.84 21.00
N LYS A 72 -31.17 -16.76 22.27
CA LYS A 72 -30.91 -17.79 23.27
C LYS A 72 -32.18 -18.54 23.56
N PRO A 73 -32.14 -19.88 23.75
CA PRO A 73 -33.26 -20.59 24.32
C PRO A 73 -33.55 -20.04 25.73
N SER A 74 -34.82 -19.85 26.06
CA SER A 74 -35.19 -19.36 27.34
C SER A 74 -34.82 -20.38 28.45
N LYS A 75 -34.57 -19.89 29.68
CA LYS A 75 -34.32 -20.76 30.82
C LYS A 75 -35.40 -21.84 31.00
N TYR A 76 -36.62 -21.52 30.62
CA TYR A 76 -37.77 -22.45 30.72
C TYR A 76 -37.73 -23.54 29.65
N ASP A 77 -37.24 -23.28 28.47
CA ASP A 77 -37.04 -24.32 27.41
C ASP A 77 -36.04 -25.39 27.86
N ILE A 78 -35.01 -24.95 28.57
CA ILE A 78 -33.99 -25.87 29.13
C ILE A 78 -34.61 -26.75 30.22
N VAL A 79 -35.43 -26.15 31.09
CA VAL A 79 -36.11 -26.88 32.17
C VAL A 79 -37.10 -27.88 31.60
N ASN A 80 -37.94 -27.47 30.62
CA ASN A 80 -38.88 -28.36 29.95
C ASN A 80 -38.16 -29.55 29.26
N LYS A 81 -37.03 -29.32 28.68
CA LYS A 81 -36.22 -30.32 27.99
C LYS A 81 -35.58 -31.34 28.96
N ILE A 82 -35.24 -30.89 30.19
CA ILE A 82 -34.64 -31.75 31.24
C ILE A 82 -35.70 -32.52 31.99
N THR A 83 -36.85 -31.91 32.30
CA THR A 83 -37.90 -32.49 33.13
C THR A 83 -38.92 -33.30 32.36
N GLY A 84 -38.98 -33.17 31.04
CA GLY A 84 -39.99 -33.85 30.21
C GLY A 84 -41.45 -33.29 30.43
N PHE A 85 -41.62 -32.30 31.28
CA PHE A 85 -42.91 -31.64 31.54
C PHE A 85 -43.06 -30.45 30.61
N SER A 86 -43.94 -30.53 29.63
CA SER A 86 -44.35 -29.38 28.82
C SER A 86 -45.50 -28.69 29.53
N VAL A 87 -45.29 -27.49 30.07
CA VAL A 87 -46.36 -26.66 30.65
C VAL A 87 -46.91 -25.78 29.53
N PRO A 88 -48.10 -26.05 29.00
CA PRO A 88 -48.64 -25.44 27.78
C PRO A 88 -48.94 -23.93 27.88
N THR A 89 -48.93 -23.36 29.08
CA THR A 89 -49.39 -21.99 29.34
C THR A 89 -48.32 -20.92 29.42
N LEU A 90 -47.06 -21.29 29.30
CA LEU A 90 -45.91 -20.39 29.31
C LEU A 90 -44.96 -20.77 28.16
N SER A 91 -45.28 -20.35 26.96
CA SER A 91 -44.29 -20.27 25.89
C SER A 91 -43.43 -19.05 26.14
N PRO A 92 -42.26 -19.19 26.80
CA PRO A 92 -41.40 -18.03 26.96
C PRO A 92 -40.84 -17.67 25.61
N THR A 93 -41.04 -16.43 25.23
CA THR A 93 -40.33 -15.87 24.08
C THR A 93 -38.84 -16.04 24.28
N PRO A 94 -38.09 -16.58 23.32
CA PRO A 94 -36.66 -16.71 23.45
C PRO A 94 -36.00 -15.35 23.67
N ASP A 95 -34.97 -15.33 24.50
CA ASP A 95 -34.17 -14.13 24.69
C ASP A 95 -33.56 -13.73 23.36
N ARG A 96 -33.74 -12.49 22.94
CA ARG A 96 -33.28 -11.98 21.65
C ARG A 96 -32.52 -10.67 21.82
N LEU A 97 -31.37 -10.58 21.17
CA LEU A 97 -30.60 -9.35 21.05
C LEU A 97 -30.41 -9.03 19.56
N VAL A 98 -30.87 -7.88 19.14
CA VAL A 98 -30.67 -7.37 17.78
C VAL A 98 -29.82 -6.11 17.85
N LEU A 99 -28.64 -6.16 17.23
CA LEU A 99 -27.74 -5.03 17.13
C LEU A 99 -27.66 -4.55 15.67
N VAL A 100 -27.73 -3.24 15.50
CA VAL A 100 -27.35 -2.56 14.28
C VAL A 100 -25.91 -2.07 14.47
N SER A 101 -25.02 -2.43 13.57
CA SER A 101 -23.63 -2.02 13.61
C SER A 101 -23.25 -1.31 12.32
N ARG A 102 -22.60 -0.17 12.47
CA ARG A 102 -21.90 0.52 11.39
C ARG A 102 -20.43 0.18 11.46
N GLY A 103 -19.82 0.00 10.29
CA GLY A 103 -18.40 -0.30 10.23
C GLY A 103 -17.77 0.20 8.94
N LYS A 104 -16.44 0.30 8.95
CA LYS A 104 -15.66 0.59 7.76
C LYS A 104 -14.61 -0.49 7.54
N VAL A 105 -14.41 -0.85 6.28
CA VAL A 105 -13.40 -1.81 5.84
C VAL A 105 -12.40 -1.06 4.98
N MET A 106 -11.13 -1.17 5.32
CA MET A 106 -10.03 -0.54 4.59
C MET A 106 -9.26 -1.60 3.80
N ALA A 107 -9.12 -1.37 2.50
CA ALA A 107 -8.39 -2.26 1.59
C ALA A 107 -7.41 -1.48 0.72
N GLY A 108 -6.35 -2.14 0.31
CA GLY A 108 -5.30 -1.55 -0.51
C GLY A 108 -4.15 -2.53 -0.72
N THR A 109 -3.02 -2.01 -1.20
CA THR A 109 -1.83 -2.79 -1.55
C THR A 109 -0.71 -2.55 -0.55
N ASP A 110 -0.04 -3.61 -0.15
CA ASP A 110 1.13 -3.57 0.72
C ASP A 110 2.41 -3.37 -0.11
N LEU A 111 2.91 -2.16 -0.11
CA LEU A 111 4.10 -1.79 -0.88
C LEU A 111 5.40 -2.27 -0.21
N SER A 112 5.39 -2.62 1.06
CA SER A 112 6.56 -3.16 1.76
C SER A 112 6.99 -4.53 1.22
N ALA A 113 6.06 -5.25 0.61
CA ALA A 113 6.29 -6.56 0.00
C ALA A 113 7.01 -6.48 -1.36
N LEU A 114 7.12 -5.29 -1.97
CA LEU A 114 7.78 -5.12 -3.27
C LEU A 114 9.26 -5.50 -3.21
N MET A 115 9.75 -6.15 -4.25
CA MET A 115 11.15 -6.49 -4.44
C MET A 115 11.76 -5.68 -5.59
N PRO A 116 13.08 -5.52 -5.66
CA PRO A 116 13.73 -4.83 -6.78
C PRO A 116 13.35 -5.42 -8.15
N ASP A 117 13.14 -6.73 -8.21
CA ASP A 117 12.76 -7.45 -9.44
C ASP A 117 11.33 -7.15 -9.91
N ASP A 118 10.49 -6.54 -9.06
CA ASP A 118 9.15 -6.09 -9.42
C ASP A 118 9.16 -4.80 -10.25
N PHE A 119 10.35 -4.19 -10.46
CA PHE A 119 10.53 -2.93 -11.17
C PHE A 119 11.41 -3.11 -12.39
N TYR A 120 10.99 -2.54 -13.50
CA TYR A 120 11.80 -2.39 -14.70
C TYR A 120 11.74 -0.94 -15.16
N ILE A 121 12.91 -0.28 -15.21
CA ILE A 121 13.05 1.14 -15.54
C ILE A 121 13.98 1.27 -16.76
N ASP A 122 13.51 1.95 -17.79
CA ASP A 122 14.30 2.32 -18.97
C ASP A 122 13.98 3.78 -19.35
N LYS A 123 14.89 4.68 -18.99
CA LYS A 123 14.78 6.14 -19.23
C LYS A 123 13.47 6.71 -18.65
N ASP A 124 12.53 7.06 -19.53
CA ASP A 124 11.21 7.62 -19.21
C ASP A 124 10.08 6.57 -19.13
N SER A 125 10.46 5.29 -19.26
CA SER A 125 9.55 4.16 -19.19
C SER A 125 9.71 3.39 -17.89
N MET A 126 8.62 3.05 -17.25
CA MET A 126 8.59 2.24 -16.03
C MET A 126 7.53 1.17 -16.11
N SER A 127 7.93 -0.06 -15.82
CA SER A 127 7.01 -1.18 -15.59
C SER A 127 7.17 -1.68 -14.17
N MET A 128 6.06 -1.95 -13.48
CA MET A 128 6.09 -2.56 -12.15
C MET A 128 4.97 -3.56 -11.94
N THR A 129 5.22 -4.51 -11.03
CA THR A 129 4.24 -5.50 -10.59
C THR A 129 3.83 -5.21 -9.15
N LEU A 130 2.57 -4.88 -8.93
CA LEU A 130 2.03 -4.62 -7.60
C LEU A 130 1.55 -5.91 -6.94
N PRO A 131 1.76 -6.09 -5.63
CA PRO A 131 1.12 -7.13 -4.85
C PRO A 131 -0.40 -6.99 -4.88
N PRO A 132 -1.15 -8.10 -4.74
CA PRO A 132 -2.60 -8.06 -4.71
C PRO A 132 -3.11 -7.28 -3.50
N ALA A 133 -4.26 -6.63 -3.66
CA ALA A 133 -4.88 -5.91 -2.58
C ALA A 133 -5.30 -6.85 -1.43
N ARG A 134 -5.16 -6.35 -0.21
CA ARG A 134 -5.58 -7.03 1.02
C ARG A 134 -6.44 -6.12 1.90
N ILE A 135 -7.15 -6.71 2.83
CA ILE A 135 -7.81 -5.96 3.90
C ILE A 135 -6.75 -5.58 4.93
N PHE A 136 -6.64 -4.29 5.22
CA PHE A 136 -5.78 -3.78 6.29
C PHE A 136 -6.49 -3.76 7.62
N ASP A 137 -7.74 -3.25 7.64
CA ASP A 137 -8.49 -3.18 8.89
C ASP A 137 -10.02 -3.20 8.65
N VAL A 138 -10.72 -3.64 9.70
CA VAL A 138 -12.17 -3.58 9.81
C VAL A 138 -12.49 -2.86 11.11
N ILE A 139 -12.90 -1.61 11.02
CA ILE A 139 -13.12 -0.75 12.18
C ILE A 139 -14.62 -0.71 12.49
N THR A 140 -14.95 -1.09 13.73
CA THR A 140 -16.28 -0.93 14.34
C THR A 140 -16.07 -0.36 15.74
N ASN A 141 -16.38 0.93 15.94
CA ASN A 141 -16.21 1.56 17.24
C ASN A 141 -17.35 1.16 18.17
N PRO A 142 -17.18 1.23 19.49
CA PRO A 142 -18.26 0.96 20.45
C PRO A 142 -19.51 1.83 20.23
N SER A 143 -19.34 3.06 19.76
CA SER A 143 -20.41 3.99 19.42
C SER A 143 -21.18 3.63 18.16
N ASP A 144 -20.63 2.75 17.33
CA ASP A 144 -21.22 2.34 16.05
C ASP A 144 -22.24 1.21 16.22
N PHE A 145 -22.47 0.74 17.46
CA PHE A 145 -23.46 -0.26 17.78
C PHE A 145 -24.69 0.37 18.39
N THR A 146 -25.86 0.06 17.82
CA THR A 146 -27.16 0.46 18.36
C THR A 146 -27.98 -0.78 18.66
N THR A 147 -28.49 -0.90 19.88
CA THR A 147 -29.44 -1.97 20.23
C THR A 147 -30.79 -1.62 19.61
N PHE A 148 -31.27 -2.45 18.70
CA PHE A 148 -32.54 -2.30 18.04
C PHE A 148 -33.66 -2.98 18.84
N ALA A 149 -33.40 -4.18 19.34
CA ALA A 149 -34.33 -4.93 20.20
C ALA A 149 -33.52 -5.79 21.18
N GLU A 150 -33.97 -5.83 22.42
CA GLU A 150 -33.42 -6.64 23.47
C GLU A 150 -34.51 -7.25 24.32
N SER A 151 -34.43 -8.56 24.56
CA SER A 151 -35.27 -9.28 25.52
C SER A 151 -34.40 -10.29 26.27
N GLY A 152 -34.69 -10.47 27.55
CA GLY A 152 -33.93 -11.36 28.45
C GLY A 152 -32.66 -10.72 28.98
N GLU A 153 -31.83 -11.52 29.64
CA GLU A 153 -30.56 -11.08 30.25
C GLU A 153 -29.35 -11.46 29.36
N TRP A 154 -28.52 -10.48 29.05
CA TRP A 154 -27.33 -10.66 28.24
C TRP A 154 -26.06 -10.37 29.03
N THR A 155 -25.18 -11.37 29.12
CA THR A 155 -23.88 -11.17 29.75
C THR A 155 -22.95 -10.35 28.85
N PRO A 156 -21.98 -9.60 29.40
CA PRO A 156 -21.01 -8.83 28.61
C PRO A 156 -20.29 -9.68 27.56
N GLU A 157 -19.99 -10.93 27.87
CA GLU A 157 -19.32 -11.87 26.96
C GLU A 157 -20.24 -12.21 25.76
N ALA A 158 -21.52 -12.45 26.01
CA ALA A 158 -22.49 -12.73 24.96
C ALA A 158 -22.67 -11.51 24.04
N VAL A 159 -22.73 -10.30 24.60
CA VAL A 159 -22.80 -9.05 23.82
C VAL A 159 -21.53 -8.89 22.96
N THR A 160 -20.35 -9.20 23.52
CA THR A 160 -19.08 -9.16 22.80
C THR A 160 -19.08 -10.09 21.60
N LEU A 161 -19.59 -11.31 21.74
CA LEU A 161 -19.73 -12.26 20.63
C LEU A 161 -20.65 -11.73 19.52
N VAL A 162 -21.76 -11.09 19.90
CA VAL A 162 -22.69 -10.47 18.90
C VAL A 162 -22.01 -9.31 18.17
N LYS A 163 -21.23 -8.48 18.88
CA LYS A 163 -20.43 -7.40 18.25
C LYS A 163 -19.38 -7.97 17.29
N GLN A 164 -18.71 -9.06 17.67
CA GLN A 164 -17.75 -9.73 16.78
C GLN A 164 -18.45 -10.32 15.54
N LYS A 165 -19.64 -10.92 15.71
CA LYS A 165 -20.46 -11.37 14.57
C LYS A 165 -20.80 -10.22 13.63
N ALA A 166 -21.12 -9.04 14.17
CA ALA A 166 -21.40 -7.85 13.37
C ALA A 166 -20.17 -7.41 12.57
N ARG A 167 -18.99 -7.33 13.21
CA ARG A 167 -17.72 -7.00 12.56
C ARG A 167 -17.41 -7.96 11.41
N ASN A 168 -17.56 -9.26 11.63
CA ASN A 168 -17.36 -10.27 10.60
C ASN A 168 -18.36 -10.13 9.45
N LYS A 169 -19.60 -9.77 9.74
CA LYS A 169 -20.62 -9.54 8.72
C LYS A 169 -20.33 -8.30 7.86
N VAL A 170 -19.81 -7.23 8.47
CA VAL A 170 -19.33 -6.04 7.72
C VAL A 170 -18.21 -6.42 6.76
N LEU A 171 -17.22 -7.18 7.24
CA LEU A 171 -16.12 -7.68 6.40
C LEU A 171 -16.63 -8.54 5.26
N GLN A 172 -17.49 -9.52 5.56
CA GLN A 172 -18.01 -10.43 4.56
C GLN A 172 -18.75 -9.67 3.45
N ARG A 173 -19.63 -8.72 3.80
CA ARG A 173 -20.35 -7.90 2.81
C ARG A 173 -19.40 -7.05 1.96
N ALA A 174 -18.34 -6.48 2.55
CA ALA A 174 -17.34 -5.75 1.80
C ALA A 174 -16.63 -6.64 0.77
N LEU A 175 -16.29 -7.88 1.15
CA LEU A 175 -15.70 -8.87 0.24
C LEU A 175 -16.67 -9.27 -0.87
N GLU A 176 -17.94 -9.57 -0.54
CA GLU A 176 -19.01 -9.89 -1.50
C GLU A 176 -19.24 -8.74 -2.49
N ASN A 177 -19.10 -7.49 -2.04
CA ASN A 177 -19.18 -6.30 -2.87
C ASN A 177 -17.91 -6.01 -3.69
N GLY A 178 -16.94 -6.92 -3.68
CA GLY A 178 -15.73 -6.87 -4.50
C GLY A 178 -14.75 -5.77 -4.08
N ILE A 179 -14.60 -5.49 -2.78
CA ILE A 179 -13.71 -4.44 -2.27
C ILE A 179 -12.26 -4.67 -2.72
N LEU A 180 -11.77 -5.92 -2.77
CA LEU A 180 -10.41 -6.24 -3.16
C LEU A 180 -10.16 -5.94 -4.64
N GLU A 181 -11.10 -6.29 -5.52
CA GLU A 181 -10.97 -6.00 -6.94
C GLU A 181 -10.98 -4.49 -7.21
N LYS A 182 -11.86 -3.75 -6.54
CA LYS A 182 -11.89 -2.29 -6.60
C LYS A 182 -10.60 -1.68 -6.05
N ALA A 183 -10.03 -2.26 -4.99
CA ALA A 183 -8.77 -1.82 -4.42
C ALA A 183 -7.60 -2.07 -5.39
N ASN A 184 -7.54 -3.23 -6.05
CA ASN A 184 -6.55 -3.52 -7.09
C ASN A 184 -6.58 -2.49 -8.23
N GLN A 185 -7.77 -2.23 -8.77
CA GLN A 185 -7.93 -1.26 -9.84
C GLN A 185 -7.53 0.16 -9.39
N ARG A 186 -7.93 0.55 -8.18
CA ARG A 186 -7.61 1.87 -7.64
C ARG A 186 -6.12 2.01 -7.33
N SER A 187 -5.47 0.95 -6.84
CA SER A 187 -4.03 0.93 -6.58
C SER A 187 -3.22 1.17 -7.85
N LYS A 188 -3.61 0.55 -8.97
CA LYS A 188 -2.98 0.82 -10.28
C LYS A 188 -3.07 2.30 -10.64
N VAL A 189 -4.25 2.89 -10.55
CA VAL A 189 -4.47 4.31 -10.91
C VAL A 189 -3.66 5.25 -10.01
N VAL A 190 -3.66 4.99 -8.71
CA VAL A 190 -2.92 5.82 -7.74
C VAL A 190 -1.42 5.74 -8.02
N MET A 191 -0.90 4.52 -8.21
CA MET A 191 0.52 4.32 -8.51
C MET A 191 0.92 4.90 -9.87
N GLU A 192 0.08 4.74 -10.90
CA GLU A 192 0.33 5.36 -12.22
C GLU A 192 0.43 6.89 -12.11
N ASN A 193 -0.50 7.52 -11.38
CA ASN A 193 -0.46 8.96 -11.16
C ASN A 193 0.78 9.40 -10.37
N PHE A 194 1.17 8.61 -9.37
CA PHE A 194 2.38 8.85 -8.59
C PHE A 194 3.63 8.82 -9.49
N LEU A 195 3.81 7.75 -10.27
CA LEU A 195 4.95 7.60 -11.18
C LEU A 195 4.95 8.68 -12.28
N ARG A 196 3.77 9.08 -12.75
CA ARG A 196 3.63 10.17 -13.71
C ARG A 196 4.08 11.51 -13.12
N SER A 197 3.82 11.75 -11.84
CA SER A 197 4.29 12.95 -11.13
C SER A 197 5.80 13.00 -10.95
N LEU A 198 6.47 11.83 -10.97
CA LEU A 198 7.92 11.71 -10.94
C LEU A 198 8.59 11.87 -12.33
N GLY A 199 7.79 12.06 -13.39
CA GLY A 199 8.29 12.36 -14.74
C GLY A 199 8.29 11.16 -15.70
N TYR A 200 7.84 9.98 -15.28
CA TYR A 200 7.71 8.85 -16.21
C TYR A 200 6.54 9.08 -17.17
N SER A 201 6.80 8.92 -18.45
CA SER A 201 5.79 9.15 -19.51
C SER A 201 5.11 7.85 -19.96
N ARG A 202 5.84 6.74 -19.91
CA ARG A 202 5.36 5.40 -20.28
C ARG A 202 5.35 4.49 -19.07
N ILE A 203 4.15 4.24 -18.54
CA ILE A 203 3.97 3.49 -17.29
C ILE A 203 3.12 2.27 -17.57
N GLN A 204 3.60 1.10 -17.12
CA GLN A 204 2.85 -0.16 -17.16
C GLN A 204 2.79 -0.76 -15.77
N ILE A 205 1.59 -0.95 -15.24
CA ILE A 205 1.38 -1.55 -13.91
C ILE A 205 0.59 -2.83 -14.05
N MET A 206 1.20 -3.92 -13.61
CA MET A 206 0.59 -5.24 -13.53
C MET A 206 0.24 -5.58 -12.09
N MET A 207 -0.72 -6.47 -11.88
CA MET A 207 -0.97 -7.09 -10.58
C MET A 207 -0.38 -8.49 -10.59
N GLN A 208 0.15 -8.89 -9.46
CA GLN A 208 0.66 -10.23 -9.23
C GLN A 208 -0.45 -11.27 -9.29
#